data_eff6c4f5a31fb6a9476d94afdf0b39f6
#
_entry.id   eff6c4f5a31fb6a9476d94afdf0b39f6
#
_cell.length_a   1.000
_cell.length_b   1.000
_cell.length_c   1.000
_cell.angle_alpha   90.00
_cell.angle_beta   90.00
_cell.angle_gamma   90.00
#
_symmetry.space_group_name_H-M   'P 1'
#
loop_
_entity.id
_entity.type
_entity.pdbx_description
1 polymer ?
#
loop_
_entity_poly.entity_id
_entity_poly.type
_entity_poly.pdbx_seq_one_letter_code
_entity_poly.pdbx_strand_id
1 'polypeptide(L)'
;MTNGRRDYLERTLPTLDKLHGDFSRILIHDDSGDENYHNWLSQLNYELATTKQVGFTKAMISAWEKLKEDSNEWVFHLEEDFLFLDDVYVDNMIDVIKNHNYIKEMVLLRQPIGNRSREQIKGGIIASHPERYEDKTDGVNYWVEHRVGFSCNPCVYKKSLIYEYPWLDVPRSEREYGRVLFKDPNAKCAYWGKSTDKPIVMHIGDVRSGFNY
;
A
#
# COMPACT_ATOMS: atom_id res chain seq x y z
N MET A 1 3.45 -7.35 3.44
CA MET A 1 4.64 -6.98 4.27
C MET A 1 4.31 -7.18 5.73
N THR A 2 5.18 -7.83 6.52
CA THR A 2 4.97 -8.07 7.97
C THR A 2 6.29 -7.97 8.73
N ASN A 3 6.20 -7.79 10.06
CA ASN A 3 7.37 -7.64 10.93
C ASN A 3 7.11 -8.25 12.33
N GLY A 4 6.74 -9.56 12.36
CA GLY A 4 6.57 -10.32 13.60
C GLY A 4 5.28 -10.02 14.37
N ARG A 5 4.39 -9.18 13.86
CA ARG A 5 3.15 -8.77 14.55
C ARG A 5 2.02 -9.74 14.19
N ARG A 6 2.12 -10.96 14.74
CA ARG A 6 1.18 -12.04 14.46
C ARG A 6 -0.28 -11.67 14.75
N ASP A 7 -0.53 -11.00 15.84
CA ASP A 7 -1.87 -10.57 16.27
C ASP A 7 -2.56 -9.64 15.27
N TYR A 8 -1.79 -8.75 14.61
CA TYR A 8 -2.32 -7.92 13.53
C TYR A 8 -2.61 -8.75 12.28
N LEU A 9 -1.67 -9.60 11.86
CA LEU A 9 -1.85 -10.41 10.67
C LEU A 9 -3.02 -11.40 10.82
N GLU A 10 -3.19 -12.03 12.00
CA GLU A 10 -4.35 -12.89 12.31
C GLU A 10 -5.70 -12.14 12.21
N ARG A 11 -5.71 -10.84 12.46
CA ARG A 11 -6.91 -10.00 12.28
C ARG A 11 -7.09 -9.53 10.85
N THR A 12 -6.01 -9.27 10.12
CA THR A 12 -6.03 -8.81 8.72
C THR A 12 -6.49 -9.91 7.77
N LEU A 13 -5.92 -11.13 7.89
CA LEU A 13 -6.16 -12.23 6.95
C LEU A 13 -7.63 -12.55 6.73
N PRO A 14 -8.50 -12.66 7.76
CA PRO A 14 -9.92 -12.96 7.54
C PRO A 14 -10.66 -11.87 6.75
N THR A 15 -10.16 -10.64 6.75
CA THR A 15 -10.80 -9.52 6.03
C THR A 15 -10.46 -9.49 4.55
N LEU A 16 -9.48 -10.31 4.11
CA LEU A 16 -9.12 -10.43 2.70
C LEU A 16 -10.22 -11.06 1.85
N ASP A 17 -11.23 -11.68 2.45
CA ASP A 17 -12.44 -12.13 1.75
C ASP A 17 -13.16 -11.00 1.00
N LYS A 18 -12.91 -9.75 1.41
CA LYS A 18 -13.44 -8.55 0.76
C LYS A 18 -12.57 -8.02 -0.38
N LEU A 19 -11.39 -8.59 -0.57
CA LEU A 19 -10.48 -8.20 -1.64
C LEU A 19 -10.70 -9.11 -2.85
N HIS A 20 -11.37 -8.60 -3.87
CA HIS A 20 -11.73 -9.33 -5.09
C HIS A 20 -10.75 -9.00 -6.21
N GLY A 21 -10.22 -10.05 -6.84
CA GLY A 21 -9.27 -9.98 -7.97
C GLY A 21 -8.65 -11.34 -8.26
N ASP A 22 -8.02 -11.47 -9.41
CA ASP A 22 -7.27 -12.69 -9.77
C ASP A 22 -5.82 -12.58 -9.27
N PHE A 23 -5.57 -13.12 -8.07
CA PHE A 23 -4.26 -13.13 -7.45
C PHE A 23 -3.54 -14.45 -7.74
N SER A 24 -2.75 -14.49 -8.80
CA SER A 24 -1.97 -15.68 -9.19
C SER A 24 -0.81 -15.99 -8.23
N ARG A 25 -0.40 -15.04 -7.37
CA ARG A 25 0.67 -15.19 -6.40
C ARG A 25 0.40 -14.34 -5.17
N ILE A 26 0.60 -14.92 -3.99
CA ILE A 26 0.59 -14.20 -2.71
C ILE A 26 1.95 -14.42 -2.05
N LEU A 27 2.70 -13.34 -1.89
CA LEU A 27 4.01 -13.32 -1.24
C LEU A 27 3.89 -12.62 0.12
N ILE A 28 4.19 -13.34 1.20
CA ILE A 28 4.44 -12.73 2.50
C ILE A 28 5.93 -12.44 2.61
N HIS A 29 6.27 -11.18 2.84
CA HIS A 29 7.64 -10.77 3.15
C HIS A 29 7.72 -10.34 4.61
N ASP A 30 8.51 -11.04 5.43
CA ASP A 30 8.68 -10.76 6.84
C ASP A 30 10.09 -10.26 7.16
N ASP A 31 10.17 -9.22 7.99
CA ASP A 31 11.45 -8.62 8.46
C ASP A 31 11.66 -8.79 9.97
N SER A 32 10.93 -9.68 10.64
CA SER A 32 11.08 -9.84 12.09
C SER A 32 12.38 -10.55 12.50
N GLY A 33 12.85 -11.48 11.67
CA GLY A 33 13.94 -12.41 12.03
C GLY A 33 13.53 -13.41 13.12
N ASP A 34 12.25 -13.55 13.44
CA ASP A 34 11.71 -14.46 14.45
C ASP A 34 11.39 -15.83 13.83
N GLU A 35 12.17 -16.86 14.19
CA GLU A 35 11.99 -18.22 13.67
C GLU A 35 10.64 -18.83 14.07
N ASN A 36 10.10 -18.53 15.25
CA ASN A 36 8.79 -19.04 15.66
C ASN A 36 7.68 -18.41 14.81
N TYR A 37 7.81 -17.13 14.51
CA TYR A 37 6.89 -16.44 13.62
C TYR A 37 6.99 -16.97 12.18
N HIS A 38 8.21 -17.21 11.67
CA HIS A 38 8.39 -17.83 10.34
C HIS A 38 7.79 -19.23 10.27
N ASN A 39 7.95 -20.05 11.32
CA ASN A 39 7.34 -21.36 11.40
C ASN A 39 5.80 -21.30 11.36
N TRP A 40 5.21 -20.27 11.98
CA TRP A 40 3.76 -20.07 11.90
C TRP A 40 3.35 -19.57 10.51
N LEU A 41 4.07 -18.60 9.91
CA LEU A 41 3.79 -18.10 8.55
C LEU A 41 3.84 -19.22 7.50
N SER A 42 4.77 -20.15 7.63
CA SER A 42 4.91 -21.29 6.69
C SER A 42 3.68 -22.24 6.68
N GLN A 43 2.84 -22.20 7.71
CA GLN A 43 1.60 -22.97 7.80
C GLN A 43 0.43 -22.31 7.02
N LEU A 44 0.58 -21.05 6.60
CA LEU A 44 -0.47 -20.33 5.88
C LEU A 44 -0.56 -20.67 4.39
N ASN A 45 0.33 -21.54 3.88
CA ASN A 45 0.40 -21.95 2.48
C ASN A 45 0.58 -20.80 1.47
N TYR A 46 1.18 -19.70 1.89
CA TYR A 46 1.63 -18.60 1.03
C TYR A 46 3.15 -18.69 0.79
N GLU A 47 3.61 -18.08 -0.29
CA GLU A 47 5.05 -17.93 -0.48
C GLU A 47 5.63 -17.02 0.61
N LEU A 48 6.74 -17.43 1.22
CA LEU A 48 7.40 -16.70 2.29
C LEU A 48 8.80 -16.26 1.85
N ALA A 49 9.07 -14.97 1.96
CA ALA A 49 10.41 -14.40 1.92
C ALA A 49 10.72 -13.71 3.24
N THR A 50 11.97 -13.79 3.69
CA THR A 50 12.35 -13.25 4.99
C THR A 50 13.63 -12.43 4.91
N THR A 51 13.68 -11.41 5.77
CA THR A 51 14.91 -10.69 6.13
C THR A 51 15.08 -10.74 7.64
N LYS A 52 16.20 -10.23 8.18
CA LYS A 52 16.51 -10.33 9.60
C LYS A 52 16.63 -8.93 10.21
N GLN A 53 15.49 -8.29 10.46
CA GLN A 53 15.41 -6.97 11.10
C GLN A 53 16.26 -5.91 10.38
N VAL A 54 16.22 -5.93 9.04
CA VAL A 54 16.97 -4.96 8.23
C VAL A 54 16.31 -3.59 8.19
N GLY A 55 15.08 -3.50 8.68
CA GLY A 55 14.26 -2.30 8.73
C GLY A 55 13.46 -2.08 7.43
N PHE A 56 12.42 -1.25 7.54
CA PHE A 56 11.40 -1.04 6.49
C PHE A 56 12.01 -0.80 5.10
N THR A 57 12.97 0.10 4.98
CA THR A 57 13.60 0.46 3.70
C THR A 57 14.21 -0.76 2.99
N LYS A 58 15.03 -1.53 3.69
CA LYS A 58 15.70 -2.71 3.11
C LYS A 58 14.75 -3.88 2.93
N ALA A 59 13.74 -4.01 3.79
CA ALA A 59 12.67 -4.99 3.63
C ALA A 59 11.86 -4.71 2.35
N MET A 60 11.53 -3.45 2.06
CA MET A 60 10.87 -3.04 0.81
C MET A 60 11.73 -3.34 -0.42
N ILE A 61 13.04 -3.04 -0.37
CA ILE A 61 13.96 -3.38 -1.46
C ILE A 61 13.96 -4.89 -1.70
N SER A 62 14.09 -5.69 -0.62
CA SER A 62 14.08 -7.16 -0.71
C SER A 62 12.77 -7.69 -1.28
N ALA A 63 11.62 -7.17 -0.84
CA ALA A 63 10.32 -7.56 -1.36
C ALA A 63 10.18 -7.23 -2.85
N TRP A 64 10.62 -6.06 -3.28
CA TRP A 64 10.59 -5.66 -4.68
C TRP A 64 11.52 -6.50 -5.56
N GLU A 65 12.70 -6.88 -5.07
CA GLU A 65 13.56 -7.82 -5.80
C GLU A 65 12.86 -9.18 -6.01
N LYS A 66 12.15 -9.68 -5.00
CA LYS A 66 11.33 -10.90 -5.14
C LYS A 66 10.19 -10.76 -6.14
N LEU A 67 9.56 -9.60 -6.24
CA LEU A 67 8.50 -9.33 -7.21
C LEU A 67 9.02 -9.28 -8.65
N LYS A 68 10.32 -9.04 -8.89
CA LYS A 68 10.92 -9.07 -10.21
C LYS A 68 11.03 -10.48 -10.80
N GLU A 69 10.98 -11.52 -9.95
CA GLU A 69 11.21 -12.92 -10.33
C GLU A 69 10.03 -13.54 -11.12
N ASP A 70 8.85 -12.91 -11.14
CA ASP A 70 7.68 -13.44 -11.83
C ASP A 70 7.24 -12.59 -13.04
N SER A 71 6.22 -13.08 -13.77
CA SER A 71 5.67 -12.43 -14.97
C SER A 71 4.45 -11.54 -14.70
N ASN A 72 3.98 -11.45 -13.46
CA ASN A 72 2.81 -10.65 -13.13
C ASN A 72 3.03 -9.18 -13.46
N GLU A 73 2.04 -8.52 -14.02
CA GLU A 73 2.13 -7.12 -14.41
C GLU A 73 1.77 -6.15 -13.28
N TRP A 74 0.94 -6.60 -12.34
CA TRP A 74 0.36 -5.78 -11.28
C TRP A 74 0.77 -6.27 -9.90
N VAL A 75 0.89 -5.35 -8.98
CA VAL A 75 1.16 -5.61 -7.56
C VAL A 75 0.07 -4.97 -6.73
N PHE A 76 -0.55 -5.75 -5.86
CA PHE A 76 -1.33 -5.24 -4.75
C PHE A 76 -0.46 -5.30 -3.49
N HIS A 77 -0.11 -4.15 -2.95
CA HIS A 77 0.68 -4.02 -1.74
C HIS A 77 -0.21 -3.96 -0.51
N LEU A 78 0.17 -4.68 0.54
CA LEU A 78 -0.53 -4.71 1.82
C LEU A 78 0.46 -4.88 2.97
N GLU A 79 0.27 -4.12 4.05
CA GLU A 79 0.92 -4.34 5.33
C GLU A 79 0.00 -5.13 6.28
N GLU A 80 0.57 -5.80 7.31
CA GLU A 80 -0.12 -6.74 8.18
C GLU A 80 -1.19 -6.13 9.09
N ASP A 81 -1.31 -4.82 9.16
CA ASP A 81 -2.13 -4.09 10.12
C ASP A 81 -3.25 -3.25 9.47
N PHE A 82 -3.77 -3.75 8.35
CA PHE A 82 -4.94 -3.16 7.69
C PHE A 82 -6.11 -4.14 7.64
N LEU A 83 -7.29 -3.67 8.09
CA LEU A 83 -8.56 -4.40 7.94
C LEU A 83 -9.35 -3.84 6.78
N PHE A 84 -9.88 -4.69 5.91
CA PHE A 84 -10.83 -4.30 4.87
C PHE A 84 -12.22 -4.14 5.48
N LEU A 85 -12.82 -2.96 5.31
CA LEU A 85 -14.14 -2.61 5.83
C LEU A 85 -15.25 -2.87 4.82
N ASP A 86 -14.92 -2.81 3.52
CA ASP A 86 -15.85 -2.94 2.41
C ASP A 86 -15.22 -3.74 1.27
N ASP A 87 -16.02 -4.18 0.30
CA ASP A 87 -15.54 -4.91 -0.87
C ASP A 87 -14.67 -4.03 -1.77
N VAL A 88 -13.55 -4.60 -2.20
CA VAL A 88 -12.57 -3.94 -3.10
C VAL A 88 -12.39 -4.80 -4.34
N TYR A 89 -12.75 -4.27 -5.50
CA TYR A 89 -12.55 -4.91 -6.80
C TYR A 89 -11.29 -4.36 -7.45
N VAL A 90 -10.18 -5.10 -7.30
CA VAL A 90 -8.84 -4.67 -7.73
C VAL A 90 -8.77 -4.44 -9.24
N ASP A 91 -9.50 -5.24 -10.02
CA ASP A 91 -9.54 -5.09 -11.48
C ASP A 91 -10.07 -3.72 -11.91
N ASN A 92 -11.05 -3.15 -11.18
CA ASN A 92 -11.55 -1.81 -11.46
C ASN A 92 -10.46 -0.74 -11.22
N MET A 93 -9.66 -0.90 -10.17
CA MET A 93 -8.52 0.00 -9.88
C MET A 93 -7.47 -0.11 -10.99
N ILE A 94 -7.17 -1.34 -11.42
CA ILE A 94 -6.23 -1.63 -12.51
C ILE A 94 -6.72 -1.00 -13.81
N ASP A 95 -7.98 -1.12 -14.14
CA ASP A 95 -8.56 -0.56 -15.37
C ASP A 95 -8.46 0.97 -15.40
N VAL A 96 -8.69 1.64 -14.26
CA VAL A 96 -8.45 3.09 -14.17
C VAL A 96 -6.99 3.41 -14.44
N ILE A 97 -6.02 2.70 -13.84
CA ILE A 97 -4.59 2.95 -14.08
C ILE A 97 -4.20 2.66 -15.53
N LYS A 98 -4.74 1.61 -16.15
CA LYS A 98 -4.48 1.29 -17.58
C LYS A 98 -4.92 2.43 -18.49
N ASN A 99 -6.06 3.03 -18.21
CA ASN A 99 -6.63 4.14 -18.99
C ASN A 99 -5.98 5.49 -18.67
N HIS A 100 -5.32 5.60 -17.52
CA HIS A 100 -4.66 6.81 -17.01
C HIS A 100 -3.23 6.50 -16.58
N ASN A 101 -2.36 6.17 -17.52
CA ASN A 101 -0.97 5.69 -17.30
C ASN A 101 -0.06 6.64 -16.52
N TYR A 102 -0.48 7.88 -16.32
CA TYR A 102 0.17 8.85 -15.45
C TYR A 102 -0.13 8.59 -13.96
N ILE A 103 -1.17 7.82 -13.63
CA ILE A 103 -1.42 7.34 -12.26
C ILE A 103 -0.45 6.19 -11.99
N LYS A 104 0.47 6.40 -11.07
CA LYS A 104 1.54 5.44 -10.73
C LYS A 104 1.15 4.51 -9.58
N GLU A 105 0.14 4.91 -8.80
CA GLU A 105 -0.34 4.19 -7.63
C GLU A 105 -1.79 4.54 -7.36
N MET A 106 -2.61 3.54 -7.01
CA MET A 106 -3.98 3.71 -6.54
C MET A 106 -4.09 3.14 -5.13
N VAL A 107 -4.31 4.00 -4.14
CA VAL A 107 -4.31 3.69 -2.71
C VAL A 107 -5.74 3.59 -2.20
N LEU A 108 -6.03 2.67 -1.28
CA LEU A 108 -7.33 2.60 -0.62
C LEU A 108 -7.46 3.70 0.45
N LEU A 109 -8.60 4.36 0.48
CA LEU A 109 -8.92 5.34 1.53
C LEU A 109 -8.99 4.64 2.90
N ARG A 110 -8.28 5.18 3.88
CA ARG A 110 -8.31 4.72 5.26
C ARG A 110 -8.85 5.78 6.22
N GLN A 111 -9.29 5.34 7.40
CA GLN A 111 -9.71 6.25 8.45
C GLN A 111 -8.52 7.08 9.00
N PRO A 112 -8.78 8.24 9.58
CA PRO A 112 -7.80 8.95 10.38
C PRO A 112 -7.34 8.12 11.59
N ILE A 113 -6.04 8.12 11.91
CA ILE A 113 -5.49 7.45 13.09
C ILE A 113 -5.70 8.36 14.32
N GLY A 114 -6.63 7.97 15.19
CA GLY A 114 -6.92 8.69 16.43
C GLY A 114 -7.25 10.17 16.19
N ASN A 115 -6.74 11.06 17.02
CA ASN A 115 -6.94 12.52 16.91
C ASN A 115 -5.96 13.21 15.97
N ARG A 116 -5.24 12.48 15.13
CA ARG A 116 -4.25 13.04 14.20
C ARG A 116 -4.96 13.64 13.00
N SER A 117 -4.92 14.97 12.88
CA SER A 117 -5.48 15.75 11.77
C SER A 117 -4.78 15.56 10.42
N ARG A 118 -3.86 14.60 10.28
CA ARG A 118 -3.02 14.41 9.09
C ARG A 118 -3.40 13.20 8.25
N GLU A 119 -4.52 12.58 8.52
CA GLU A 119 -4.92 11.35 7.84
C GLU A 119 -5.80 11.61 6.61
N GLN A 120 -5.90 10.61 5.77
CA GLN A 120 -6.34 10.72 4.37
C GLN A 120 -7.83 10.90 4.17
N ILE A 121 -8.66 10.83 5.20
CA ILE A 121 -10.11 10.80 5.08
C ILE A 121 -10.72 12.07 5.64
N LYS A 122 -12.00 12.25 5.36
CA LYS A 122 -12.83 13.39 5.77
C LYS A 122 -12.44 13.91 7.16
N GLY A 123 -11.90 15.12 7.20
CA GLY A 123 -11.27 15.70 8.39
C GLY A 123 -9.75 15.49 8.48
N GLY A 124 -9.15 14.66 7.59
CA GLY A 124 -7.71 14.45 7.48
C GLY A 124 -7.02 15.39 6.49
N ILE A 125 -5.96 14.88 5.86
CA ILE A 125 -5.11 15.69 4.97
C ILE A 125 -5.85 16.21 3.73
N ILE A 126 -6.81 15.46 3.18
CA ILE A 126 -7.63 15.89 2.04
C ILE A 126 -8.48 17.10 2.44
N ALA A 127 -9.13 17.07 3.60
CA ALA A 127 -9.95 18.17 4.05
C ALA A 127 -9.13 19.41 4.46
N SER A 128 -7.89 19.19 4.97
CA SER A 128 -7.01 20.31 5.37
C SER A 128 -6.35 21.01 4.18
N HIS A 129 -6.18 20.31 3.06
CA HIS A 129 -5.49 20.80 1.87
C HIS A 129 -6.23 20.41 0.59
N PRO A 130 -7.53 20.76 0.45
CA PRO A 130 -8.36 20.32 -0.67
C PRO A 130 -7.81 20.74 -2.04
N GLU A 131 -7.04 21.83 -2.10
CA GLU A 131 -6.40 22.33 -3.31
C GLU A 131 -5.33 21.38 -3.90
N ARG A 132 -4.91 20.36 -3.15
CA ARG A 132 -3.92 19.36 -3.58
C ARG A 132 -4.54 18.08 -4.11
N TYR A 133 -5.86 17.97 -4.04
CA TYR A 133 -6.60 16.76 -4.35
C TYR A 133 -7.73 17.07 -5.31
N GLU A 134 -7.88 16.24 -6.32
CA GLU A 134 -8.86 16.42 -7.37
C GLU A 134 -9.69 15.17 -7.57
N ASP A 135 -11.00 15.24 -7.26
CA ASP A 135 -11.95 14.15 -7.56
C ASP A 135 -12.08 13.96 -9.07
N LYS A 136 -11.99 12.71 -9.51
CA LYS A 136 -12.10 12.27 -10.90
C LYS A 136 -13.09 11.13 -11.04
N THR A 137 -13.59 10.94 -12.25
CA THR A 137 -14.45 9.82 -12.61
C THR A 137 -14.37 9.54 -14.11
N ASP A 138 -14.54 8.28 -14.48
CA ASP A 138 -14.78 7.81 -15.85
C ASP A 138 -16.28 7.57 -16.13
N GLY A 139 -17.15 7.94 -15.18
CA GLY A 139 -18.60 7.70 -15.22
C GLY A 139 -19.03 6.43 -14.49
N VAL A 140 -18.12 5.52 -14.20
CA VAL A 140 -18.34 4.27 -13.45
C VAL A 140 -17.55 4.28 -12.13
N ASN A 141 -16.27 4.55 -12.24
CA ASN A 141 -15.34 4.58 -11.13
C ASN A 141 -15.06 6.01 -10.67
N TYR A 142 -14.62 6.14 -9.42
CA TYR A 142 -14.24 7.42 -8.82
C TYR A 142 -12.88 7.27 -8.17
N TRP A 143 -12.04 8.32 -8.28
CA TRP A 143 -10.75 8.39 -7.60
C TRP A 143 -10.35 9.83 -7.32
N VAL A 144 -9.41 10.02 -6.41
CA VAL A 144 -8.91 11.34 -6.01
C VAL A 144 -7.44 11.45 -6.39
N GLU A 145 -7.11 12.24 -7.42
CA GLU A 145 -5.74 12.43 -7.87
C GLU A 145 -4.97 13.40 -6.97
N HIS A 146 -3.68 13.13 -6.79
CA HIS A 146 -2.78 14.02 -6.06
C HIS A 146 -1.30 13.83 -6.45
N ARG A 147 -0.48 14.77 -5.98
CA ARG A 147 1.00 14.74 -6.05
C ARG A 147 1.62 15.03 -4.69
N VAL A 148 1.04 14.51 -3.62
CA VAL A 148 1.45 14.81 -2.24
C VAL A 148 2.49 13.82 -1.74
N GLY A 149 2.36 12.54 -2.07
CA GLY A 149 3.27 11.49 -1.64
C GLY A 149 2.95 10.17 -2.32
N PHE A 150 3.87 9.24 -2.25
CA PHE A 150 3.64 7.81 -2.44
C PHE A 150 3.31 7.20 -1.08
N SER A 151 2.53 6.14 -1.02
CA SER A 151 2.08 5.54 0.23
C SER A 151 2.15 4.02 0.20
N CYS A 152 2.68 3.40 1.25
CA CYS A 152 2.64 1.95 1.45
C CYS A 152 1.34 1.46 2.12
N ASN A 153 0.32 2.30 2.28
CA ASN A 153 -1.03 1.82 2.60
C ASN A 153 -1.50 0.84 1.52
N PRO A 154 -2.55 0.02 1.77
CA PRO A 154 -3.05 -0.91 0.77
C PRO A 154 -3.29 -0.22 -0.58
N CYS A 155 -2.57 -0.66 -1.61
CA CYS A 155 -2.56 -0.01 -2.91
C CYS A 155 -2.28 -0.98 -4.04
N VAL A 156 -2.65 -0.58 -5.26
CA VAL A 156 -2.25 -1.26 -6.49
C VAL A 156 -1.36 -0.36 -7.32
N TYR A 157 -0.33 -0.95 -7.93
CA TYR A 157 0.55 -0.29 -8.89
C TYR A 157 1.05 -1.27 -9.95
N LYS A 158 1.45 -0.72 -11.09
CA LYS A 158 2.07 -1.53 -12.15
C LYS A 158 3.47 -1.97 -11.73
N LYS A 159 3.80 -3.25 -11.91
CA LYS A 159 5.13 -3.77 -11.53
C LYS A 159 6.28 -3.07 -12.26
N SER A 160 6.06 -2.50 -13.44
CA SER A 160 7.08 -1.70 -14.12
C SER A 160 7.61 -0.53 -13.29
N LEU A 161 6.80 -0.03 -12.33
CA LEU A 161 7.22 1.00 -11.39
C LEU A 161 8.49 0.63 -10.60
N ILE A 162 8.65 -0.66 -10.27
CA ILE A 162 9.81 -1.18 -9.54
C ILE A 162 11.12 -1.00 -10.34
N TYR A 163 11.03 -1.06 -11.66
CA TYR A 163 12.18 -0.90 -12.57
C TYR A 163 12.41 0.56 -12.94
N GLU A 164 11.32 1.30 -13.17
CA GLU A 164 11.37 2.71 -13.54
C GLU A 164 11.87 3.59 -12.39
N TYR A 165 11.45 3.26 -11.17
CA TYR A 165 11.76 4.01 -9.94
C TYR A 165 12.14 3.02 -8.84
N PRO A 166 13.40 2.55 -8.78
CA PRO A 166 13.83 1.62 -7.72
C PRO A 166 13.72 2.24 -6.34
N TRP A 167 13.35 1.42 -5.34
CA TRP A 167 13.23 1.89 -3.96
C TRP A 167 14.55 2.40 -3.42
N LEU A 168 14.53 3.50 -2.70
CA LEU A 168 15.73 4.20 -2.24
C LEU A 168 16.19 3.67 -0.88
N ASP A 169 17.48 3.33 -0.75
CA ASP A 169 18.09 2.97 0.55
C ASP A 169 18.49 4.23 1.34
N VAL A 170 17.48 4.96 1.81
CA VAL A 170 17.65 6.21 2.57
C VAL A 170 16.64 6.28 3.72
N PRO A 171 16.91 7.04 4.79
CA PRO A 171 15.92 7.32 5.82
C PRO A 171 14.65 7.95 5.24
N ARG A 172 13.50 7.58 5.77
CA ARG A 172 12.17 8.02 5.28
C ARG A 172 11.96 7.68 3.80
N SER A 173 12.38 6.50 3.40
CA SER A 173 12.42 6.05 2.00
C SER A 173 11.09 6.21 1.27
N GLU A 174 9.94 5.96 1.90
CA GLU A 174 8.61 6.18 1.31
C GLU A 174 8.41 7.65 0.88
N ARG A 175 8.74 8.59 1.75
CA ARG A 175 8.66 10.03 1.43
C ARG A 175 9.61 10.42 0.31
N GLU A 176 10.87 9.96 0.39
CA GLU A 176 11.88 10.28 -0.63
C GLU A 176 11.54 9.62 -1.97
N TYR A 177 10.95 8.42 -1.93
CA TYR A 177 10.43 7.76 -3.12
C TYR A 177 9.38 8.62 -3.83
N GLY A 178 8.39 9.13 -3.10
CA GLY A 178 7.40 10.05 -3.65
C GLY A 178 8.04 11.32 -4.26
N ARG A 179 9.10 11.84 -3.66
CA ARG A 179 9.85 12.99 -4.21
C ARG A 179 10.54 12.67 -5.52
N VAL A 180 11.08 11.46 -5.66
CA VAL A 180 11.71 11.01 -6.91
C VAL A 180 10.65 10.79 -7.98
N LEU A 181 9.58 10.10 -7.65
CA LEU A 181 8.45 9.84 -8.54
C LEU A 181 7.89 11.14 -9.14
N PHE A 182 7.70 12.16 -8.30
CA PHE A 182 7.11 13.43 -8.73
C PHE A 182 8.11 14.39 -9.40
N LYS A 183 9.35 13.99 -9.71
CA LYS A 183 10.21 14.67 -10.68
C LYS A 183 9.64 14.57 -12.09
N ASP A 184 8.93 13.49 -12.40
CA ASP A 184 8.07 13.44 -13.57
C ASP A 184 6.85 14.35 -13.34
N PRO A 185 6.69 15.44 -14.10
CA PRO A 185 5.58 16.39 -13.92
C PRO A 185 4.22 15.77 -14.18
N ASN A 186 4.15 14.67 -14.94
CA ASN A 186 2.91 13.98 -15.26
C ASN A 186 2.53 12.92 -14.23
N ALA A 187 3.48 12.38 -13.46
CA ALA A 187 3.19 11.34 -12.49
C ALA A 187 2.25 11.83 -11.40
N LYS A 188 1.21 11.04 -11.11
CA LYS A 188 0.27 11.25 -10.01
C LYS A 188 0.11 9.95 -9.23
N CYS A 189 -0.28 10.05 -7.96
CA CYS A 189 -0.90 8.98 -7.19
C CYS A 189 -2.38 9.29 -7.03
N ALA A 190 -3.18 8.30 -6.67
CA ALA A 190 -4.61 8.51 -6.46
C ALA A 190 -5.13 7.70 -5.27
N TYR A 191 -6.22 8.17 -4.66
CA TYR A 191 -7.02 7.39 -3.74
C TYR A 191 -8.23 6.84 -4.45
N TRP A 192 -8.56 5.57 -4.20
CA TRP A 192 -9.75 4.91 -4.74
C TRP A 192 -11.01 5.40 -4.04
N GLY A 193 -12.03 5.81 -4.80
CA GLY A 193 -13.27 6.40 -4.32
C GLY A 193 -13.28 7.92 -4.37
N LYS A 194 -14.33 8.53 -3.83
CA LYS A 194 -14.49 9.99 -3.73
C LYS A 194 -13.82 10.52 -2.46
N SER A 195 -13.38 11.77 -2.49
CA SER A 195 -12.85 12.46 -1.30
C SER A 195 -13.82 12.51 -0.11
N THR A 196 -15.12 12.29 -0.36
CA THR A 196 -16.20 12.28 0.64
C THR A 196 -16.63 10.89 1.06
N ASP A 197 -16.09 9.83 0.48
CA ASP A 197 -16.46 8.45 0.79
C ASP A 197 -15.99 8.04 2.20
N LYS A 198 -16.61 6.97 2.70
CA LYS A 198 -16.17 6.33 3.94
C LYS A 198 -14.85 5.61 3.74
N PRO A 199 -14.09 5.35 4.82
CA PRO A 199 -12.90 4.50 4.74
C PRO A 199 -13.23 3.13 4.16
N ILE A 200 -12.39 2.67 3.26
CA ILE A 200 -12.45 1.31 2.70
C ILE A 200 -11.61 0.37 3.54
N VAL A 201 -10.53 0.87 4.15
CA VAL A 201 -9.67 0.10 5.04
C VAL A 201 -9.47 0.82 6.37
N MET A 202 -9.17 0.05 7.42
CA MET A 202 -8.81 0.53 8.74
C MET A 202 -7.37 0.13 9.07
N HIS A 203 -6.53 1.11 9.36
CA HIS A 203 -5.20 0.87 9.91
C HIS A 203 -5.33 0.65 11.42
N ILE A 204 -4.98 -0.55 11.88
CA ILE A 204 -5.10 -0.97 13.28
C ILE A 204 -3.76 -0.99 14.01
N GLY A 205 -2.67 -0.70 13.29
CA GLY A 205 -1.33 -0.70 13.85
C GLY A 205 -1.08 0.49 14.77
N ASP A 206 -0.43 0.23 15.89
CA ASP A 206 0.09 1.27 16.78
C ASP A 206 1.45 1.78 16.28
N VAL A 207 1.84 2.96 16.75
CA VAL A 207 3.17 3.51 16.48
C VAL A 207 4.22 2.54 17.02
N ARG A 208 5.07 2.02 16.14
CA ARG A 208 6.16 1.12 16.52
C ARG A 208 7.15 1.87 17.44
N SER A 209 7.35 1.35 18.66
CA SER A 209 8.43 1.82 19.52
C SER A 209 9.77 1.50 18.85
N GLY A 210 10.61 2.50 18.63
CA GLY A 210 11.94 2.32 18.02
C GLY A 210 12.07 2.72 16.55
N PHE A 211 10.98 3.08 15.87
CA PHE A 211 11.03 3.67 14.53
C PHE A 211 10.86 5.19 14.63
N ASN A 212 11.92 5.92 14.33
CA ASN A 212 11.84 7.35 14.04
C ASN A 212 11.42 7.50 12.56
N TYR A 213 10.15 7.79 12.34
CA TYR A 213 9.63 8.21 11.03
C TYR A 213 10.16 9.61 10.65
#